data_d513fcf9e336ba0c6c270a4dcde37767
#
_entry.id   d513fcf9e336ba0c6c270a4dcde37767
#
_cell.length_a   1.000
_cell.length_b   1.000
_cell.length_c   1.000
_cell.angle_alpha   90.00
_cell.angle_beta   90.00
_cell.angle_gamma   90.00
#
_symmetry.space_group_name_H-M   'P 1'
#
loop_
_entity.id
_entity.type
_entity.pdbx_description
1 polymer ?
#
loop_
_entity_poly.entity_id
_entity_poly.type
_entity_poly.pdbx_seq_one_letter_code
_entity_poly.pdbx_strand_id
1 'polypeptide(L)'
;MNLKVNYAHKTNYNTGRTQPIKYIVIHYTANDGDTDEGNGKYFSQPNKNASAHYFVDEDSITLSVEEKNTAWHCGAAKYNHKYCRNNNSIGIEMCSKKDKNGKYYINELTVKNTIELTKNLIKKYNISVDNVLRHYDVTGKVCPEPFIRDEKQWNRFKKLLEEKEVEVIRYNNIDEIPEWGKKAVQKLIDKERFAQPNKLDLSYDMLRIIVLLNY
;
A
#
# COMPACT_ATOMS: atom_id res chain seq x y z
N MET A 1 -2.58 -2.27 -8.26
CA MET A 1 -1.28 -1.96 -7.59
C MET A 1 -0.12 -2.34 -8.50
N ASN A 2 0.76 -1.40 -8.85
CA ASN A 2 1.93 -1.63 -9.72
C ASN A 2 3.13 -2.02 -8.84
N LEU A 3 3.44 -3.32 -8.74
CA LEU A 3 4.52 -3.85 -7.92
C LEU A 3 5.76 -4.07 -8.79
N LYS A 4 6.87 -3.46 -8.41
CA LYS A 4 8.20 -3.61 -8.97
C LYS A 4 9.12 -4.34 -8.00
N VAL A 5 10.24 -4.83 -8.48
CA VAL A 5 11.24 -5.52 -7.66
C VAL A 5 12.61 -4.90 -7.88
N ASN A 6 13.25 -4.48 -6.80
CA ASN A 6 14.64 -4.02 -6.80
C ASN A 6 15.29 -4.42 -5.46
N TYR A 7 15.91 -5.58 -5.43
CA TYR A 7 16.39 -6.17 -4.18
C TYR A 7 17.53 -5.39 -3.56
N ALA A 8 17.41 -5.15 -2.27
CA ALA A 8 18.49 -4.62 -1.44
C ALA A 8 19.74 -5.53 -1.49
N HIS A 9 20.91 -4.92 -1.40
CA HIS A 9 22.15 -5.69 -1.30
C HIS A 9 22.15 -6.55 -0.03
N LYS A 10 22.70 -7.75 -0.12
CA LYS A 10 22.73 -8.75 0.98
C LYS A 10 23.38 -8.24 2.30
N THR A 11 24.17 -7.17 2.24
CA THR A 11 24.76 -6.55 3.43
C THR A 11 23.82 -5.61 4.17
N ASN A 12 22.59 -5.40 3.70
CA ASN A 12 21.64 -4.44 4.25
C ASN A 12 20.48 -5.11 5.01
N TYR A 13 20.43 -6.44 5.10
CA TYR A 13 19.38 -7.19 5.81
C TYR A 13 19.92 -8.54 6.28
N ASN A 14 19.20 -9.23 7.16
CA ASN A 14 19.51 -10.60 7.52
C ASN A 14 18.69 -11.59 6.68
N THR A 15 19.35 -12.62 6.15
CA THR A 15 18.67 -13.73 5.49
C THR A 15 17.85 -14.52 6.51
N GLY A 16 16.59 -14.79 6.16
CA GLY A 16 15.65 -15.51 7.01
C GLY A 16 15.07 -14.67 8.14
N ARG A 17 14.22 -15.32 8.95
CA ARG A 17 13.57 -14.77 10.15
C ARG A 17 13.65 -15.76 11.30
N THR A 18 13.81 -15.24 12.51
CA THR A 18 13.82 -16.04 13.73
C THR A 18 12.46 -16.04 14.43
N GLN A 19 11.51 -15.24 13.95
CA GLN A 19 10.16 -15.11 14.49
C GLN A 19 9.14 -14.98 13.35
N PRO A 20 7.89 -15.46 13.53
CA PRO A 20 6.81 -15.19 12.58
C PRO A 20 6.51 -13.72 12.49
N ILE A 21 6.05 -13.27 11.32
CA ILE A 21 5.62 -11.90 11.08
C ILE A 21 4.32 -11.66 11.87
N LYS A 22 4.32 -10.67 12.76
CA LYS A 22 3.20 -10.28 13.62
C LYS A 22 2.85 -8.80 13.54
N TYR A 23 3.75 -8.00 12.97
CA TYR A 23 3.62 -6.54 12.93
C TYR A 23 3.90 -5.99 11.54
N ILE A 24 3.28 -4.86 11.24
CA ILE A 24 3.63 -4.01 10.11
C ILE A 24 4.04 -2.66 10.70
N VAL A 25 5.18 -2.13 10.27
CA VAL A 25 5.69 -0.85 10.75
C VAL A 25 5.73 0.14 9.59
N ILE A 26 5.00 1.23 9.77
CA ILE A 26 4.88 2.31 8.79
C ILE A 26 5.95 3.36 9.07
N HIS A 27 6.67 3.73 8.02
CA HIS A 27 7.72 4.73 8.02
C HIS A 27 7.46 5.78 6.94
N TYR A 28 8.32 6.78 6.88
CA TYR A 28 8.47 7.68 5.74
C TYR A 28 9.96 7.90 5.47
N THR A 29 10.31 8.15 4.23
CA THR A 29 11.71 8.26 3.80
C THR A 29 12.43 9.50 4.33
N ALA A 30 11.68 10.53 4.75
CA ALA A 30 12.20 11.84 5.13
C ALA A 30 13.07 12.50 4.04
N ASN A 31 12.80 12.17 2.77
CA ASN A 31 13.38 12.80 1.59
C ASN A 31 12.36 13.72 0.92
N ASP A 32 12.83 14.66 0.12
CA ASP A 32 11.97 15.59 -0.63
C ASP A 32 11.84 15.14 -2.08
N GLY A 33 10.70 14.51 -2.42
CA GLY A 33 10.38 14.11 -3.79
C GLY A 33 11.14 12.89 -4.29
N ASP A 34 11.49 11.97 -3.39
CA ASP A 34 12.06 10.67 -3.78
C ASP A 34 10.98 9.72 -4.34
N THR A 35 11.47 8.65 -4.98
CA THR A 35 10.61 7.60 -5.55
C THR A 35 10.90 6.24 -4.94
N ASP A 36 9.93 5.34 -5.04
CA ASP A 36 10.07 3.95 -4.58
C ASP A 36 11.22 3.22 -5.29
N GLU A 37 11.34 3.40 -6.62
CA GLU A 37 12.44 2.83 -7.41
C GLU A 37 13.80 3.45 -7.05
N GLY A 38 13.85 4.77 -6.83
CA GLY A 38 15.06 5.47 -6.40
C GLY A 38 15.58 4.91 -5.07
N ASN A 39 14.69 4.69 -4.11
CA ASN A 39 15.01 4.06 -2.84
C ASN A 39 15.44 2.59 -3.03
N GLY A 40 14.74 1.81 -3.84
CA GLY A 40 15.15 0.46 -4.19
C GLY A 40 16.57 0.42 -4.76
N LYS A 41 16.89 1.31 -5.69
CA LYS A 41 18.22 1.45 -6.29
C LYS A 41 19.28 1.88 -5.26
N TYR A 42 18.94 2.76 -4.32
CA TYR A 42 19.85 3.17 -3.24
C TYR A 42 20.20 1.98 -2.35
N PHE A 43 19.22 1.19 -1.90
CA PHE A 43 19.44 0.05 -1.02
C PHE A 43 19.99 -1.19 -1.74
N SER A 44 19.98 -1.24 -3.10
CA SER A 44 20.68 -2.27 -3.85
C SER A 44 22.23 -2.11 -3.79
N GLN A 45 22.72 -0.97 -3.33
CA GLN A 45 24.13 -0.75 -3.06
C GLN A 45 24.52 -1.33 -1.69
N PRO A 46 25.77 -1.79 -1.51
CA PRO A 46 26.21 -2.39 -0.26
C PRO A 46 26.34 -1.38 0.90
N ASN A 47 26.34 -1.90 2.13
CA ASN A 47 26.74 -1.20 3.36
C ASN A 47 25.91 0.06 3.70
N LYS A 48 24.58 0.01 3.44
CA LYS A 48 23.67 1.09 3.83
C LYS A 48 23.26 1.02 5.30
N ASN A 49 23.52 -0.13 5.98
CA ASN A 49 23.19 -0.37 7.39
C ASN A 49 21.70 -0.16 7.75
N ALA A 50 20.84 -0.19 6.77
CA ALA A 50 19.39 -0.09 6.88
C ALA A 50 18.73 -0.73 5.66
N SER A 51 17.45 -1.05 5.76
CA SER A 51 16.61 -1.46 4.64
C SER A 51 15.14 -1.46 5.05
N ALA A 52 14.24 -1.50 4.07
CA ALA A 52 12.83 -1.77 4.28
C ALA A 52 12.38 -2.92 3.37
N HIS A 53 11.22 -3.51 3.65
CA HIS A 53 10.67 -4.52 2.75
C HIS A 53 10.08 -3.86 1.51
N TYR A 54 9.39 -2.74 1.70
CA TYR A 54 8.70 -2.02 0.64
C TYR A 54 8.97 -0.53 0.70
N PHE A 55 9.13 0.07 -0.47
CA PHE A 55 9.05 1.51 -0.69
C PHE A 55 7.81 1.79 -1.53
N VAL A 56 7.08 2.84 -1.20
CA VAL A 56 5.79 3.17 -1.81
C VAL A 56 5.76 4.64 -2.20
N ASP A 57 5.39 4.93 -3.44
CA ASP A 57 5.09 6.27 -3.91
C ASP A 57 3.70 6.37 -4.55
N GLU A 58 3.39 7.46 -5.24
CA GLU A 58 2.10 7.68 -5.89
C GLU A 58 1.83 6.75 -7.07
N ASP A 59 2.87 6.23 -7.74
CA ASP A 59 2.77 5.51 -9.00
C ASP A 59 2.95 4.00 -8.85
N SER A 60 3.76 3.57 -7.85
CA SER A 60 4.16 2.18 -7.72
C SER A 60 4.63 1.78 -6.31
N ILE A 61 4.96 0.51 -6.17
CA ILE A 61 5.52 -0.09 -4.97
C ILE A 61 6.73 -0.90 -5.37
N THR A 62 7.88 -0.65 -4.73
CA THR A 62 9.09 -1.44 -4.93
C THR A 62 9.30 -2.40 -3.76
N LEU A 63 9.32 -3.71 -4.04
CA LEU A 63 9.81 -4.75 -3.13
C LEU A 63 11.34 -4.70 -3.10
N SER A 64 11.91 -4.37 -1.94
CA SER A 64 13.35 -4.24 -1.73
C SER A 64 13.95 -5.38 -0.91
N VAL A 65 13.27 -5.83 0.15
CA VAL A 65 13.67 -7.03 0.89
C VAL A 65 12.51 -8.01 0.88
N GLU A 66 12.77 -9.25 0.45
CA GLU A 66 11.74 -10.29 0.47
C GLU A 66 11.22 -10.51 1.90
N GLU A 67 9.92 -10.70 2.04
CA GLU A 67 9.25 -10.83 3.34
C GLU A 67 9.78 -11.99 4.19
N LYS A 68 10.34 -13.04 3.56
CA LYS A 68 11.00 -14.17 4.26
C LYS A 68 12.29 -13.78 4.96
N ASN A 69 12.87 -12.62 4.63
CA ASN A 69 14.09 -12.06 5.19
C ASN A 69 13.78 -10.97 6.24
N THR A 70 14.79 -10.56 7.00
CA THR A 70 14.66 -9.54 8.05
C THR A 70 15.27 -8.23 7.58
N ALA A 71 14.44 -7.27 7.15
CA ALA A 71 14.88 -5.90 6.86
C ALA A 71 15.25 -5.15 8.15
N TRP A 72 16.20 -4.22 8.05
CA TRP A 72 16.69 -3.39 9.16
C TRP A 72 16.02 -2.02 9.15
N HIS A 73 14.77 -1.93 9.66
CA HIS A 73 13.94 -0.72 9.57
C HIS A 73 13.57 -0.09 10.92
N CYS A 74 13.50 -0.87 12.00
CA CYS A 74 13.09 -0.38 13.32
C CYS A 74 14.03 -0.82 14.45
N GLY A 75 15.31 -1.05 14.14
CA GLY A 75 16.34 -1.34 15.13
C GLY A 75 16.62 -0.15 16.03
N ALA A 76 16.72 -0.36 17.35
CA ALA A 76 17.04 0.66 18.34
C ALA A 76 17.75 0.08 19.55
N ALA A 77 18.48 0.93 20.29
CA ALA A 77 19.07 0.55 21.58
C ALA A 77 17.98 0.38 22.67
N LYS A 78 16.89 1.14 22.58
CA LYS A 78 15.74 1.07 23.49
C LYS A 78 14.44 1.04 22.67
N TYR A 79 13.50 0.23 23.11
CA TYR A 79 12.19 0.08 22.47
C TYR A 79 11.06 0.53 23.41
N ASN A 80 10.11 1.27 22.85
CA ASN A 80 8.86 1.60 23.53
C ASN A 80 7.87 0.42 23.44
N HIS A 81 7.81 -0.25 22.27
CA HIS A 81 6.94 -1.40 22.08
C HIS A 81 7.58 -2.68 22.65
N LYS A 82 6.81 -3.40 23.47
CA LYS A 82 7.30 -4.58 24.22
C LYS A 82 7.84 -5.69 23.29
N TYR A 83 7.20 -5.94 22.14
CA TYR A 83 7.44 -7.13 21.34
C TYR A 83 7.90 -6.89 19.91
N CYS A 84 7.53 -5.75 19.27
CA CYS A 84 7.84 -5.49 17.86
C CYS A 84 9.34 -5.27 17.65
N ARG A 85 9.92 -5.99 16.68
CA ARG A 85 11.34 -5.93 16.27
C ARG A 85 11.46 -6.15 14.76
N ASN A 86 12.63 -5.92 14.18
CA ASN A 86 12.91 -6.20 12.76
C ASN A 86 12.53 -7.63 12.33
N ASN A 87 12.85 -8.61 13.18
CA ASN A 87 12.70 -10.03 12.85
C ASN A 87 11.24 -10.54 12.87
N ASN A 88 10.29 -9.76 13.40
CA ASN A 88 8.88 -10.13 13.44
C ASN A 88 7.94 -9.08 12.82
N SER A 89 8.50 -8.15 12.04
CA SER A 89 7.73 -7.11 11.37
C SER A 89 8.07 -6.96 9.89
N ILE A 90 7.15 -6.35 9.14
CA ILE A 90 7.35 -5.85 7.79
C ILE A 90 7.48 -4.33 7.87
N GLY A 91 8.55 -3.76 7.35
CA GLY A 91 8.72 -2.30 7.25
C GLY A 91 8.27 -1.79 5.88
N ILE A 92 7.44 -0.75 5.88
CA ILE A 92 6.94 -0.05 4.69
C ILE A 92 7.35 1.42 4.79
N GLU A 93 8.11 1.90 3.83
CA GLU A 93 8.57 3.29 3.69
C GLU A 93 7.71 4.03 2.68
N MET A 94 6.99 5.05 3.11
CA MET A 94 6.28 5.97 2.24
C MET A 94 7.23 7.05 1.74
N CYS A 95 7.35 7.22 0.42
CA CYS A 95 8.07 8.34 -0.17
C CYS A 95 7.41 9.66 0.20
N SER A 96 8.22 10.65 0.55
CA SER A 96 7.75 11.92 1.10
C SER A 96 8.15 13.11 0.23
N LYS A 97 7.44 14.19 0.43
CA LYS A 97 7.70 15.49 -0.21
C LYS A 97 7.68 16.59 0.85
N LYS A 98 8.23 17.74 0.52
CA LYS A 98 8.10 18.95 1.33
C LYS A 98 7.13 19.94 0.71
N ASP A 99 6.38 20.60 1.55
CA ASP A 99 5.56 21.75 1.16
C ASP A 99 6.45 23.01 1.01
N LYS A 100 5.84 24.12 0.58
CA LYS A 100 6.50 25.42 0.44
C LYS A 100 7.13 25.96 1.73
N ASN A 101 6.75 25.44 2.89
CA ASN A 101 7.27 25.81 4.20
C ASN A 101 8.34 24.81 4.70
N GLY A 102 8.76 23.85 3.87
CA GLY A 102 9.75 22.84 4.21
C GLY A 102 9.21 21.70 5.10
N LYS A 103 7.90 21.62 5.33
CA LYS A 103 7.28 20.56 6.13
C LYS A 103 7.04 19.30 5.29
N TYR A 104 7.40 18.15 5.82
CA TYR A 104 7.11 16.89 5.16
C TYR A 104 5.60 16.60 5.10
N TYR A 105 5.19 16.05 3.98
CA TYR A 105 3.88 15.45 3.78
C TYR A 105 3.99 14.19 2.93
N ILE A 106 2.96 13.35 2.98
CA ILE A 106 2.83 12.16 2.14
C ILE A 106 1.70 12.43 1.14
N ASN A 107 1.97 12.18 -0.14
CA ASN A 107 0.95 12.30 -1.19
C ASN A 107 -0.23 11.36 -0.88
N GLU A 108 -1.46 11.80 -1.13
CA GLU A 108 -2.68 11.00 -0.88
C GLU A 108 -2.68 9.67 -1.68
N LEU A 109 -2.12 9.63 -2.88
CA LEU A 109 -1.99 8.39 -3.65
C LEU A 109 -0.96 7.44 -3.02
N THR A 110 0.16 7.96 -2.50
CA THR A 110 1.14 7.18 -1.72
C THR A 110 0.47 6.57 -0.49
N VAL A 111 -0.34 7.35 0.24
CA VAL A 111 -1.11 6.84 1.39
C VAL A 111 -2.08 5.74 0.95
N LYS A 112 -2.81 5.94 -0.14
CA LYS A 112 -3.74 4.95 -0.71
C LYS A 112 -3.04 3.65 -1.09
N ASN A 113 -1.92 3.73 -1.81
CA ASN A 113 -1.11 2.57 -2.21
C ASN A 113 -0.57 1.83 -0.97
N THR A 114 -0.15 2.58 0.06
CA THR A 114 0.31 2.00 1.33
C THR A 114 -0.81 1.27 2.07
N ILE A 115 -2.03 1.81 2.09
CA ILE A 115 -3.21 1.17 2.68
C ILE A 115 -3.51 -0.15 1.95
N GLU A 116 -3.52 -0.14 0.62
CA GLU A 116 -3.77 -1.34 -0.20
C GLU A 116 -2.74 -2.43 0.07
N LEU A 117 -1.44 -2.08 0.06
CA LEU A 117 -0.36 -3.00 0.42
C LEU A 117 -0.53 -3.54 1.84
N THR A 118 -0.82 -2.67 2.80
CA THR A 118 -0.97 -3.04 4.22
C THR A 118 -2.15 -3.99 4.42
N LYS A 119 -3.30 -3.77 3.76
CA LYS A 119 -4.45 -4.69 3.78
C LYS A 119 -4.08 -6.07 3.25
N ASN A 120 -3.33 -6.14 2.14
CA ASN A 120 -2.87 -7.41 1.58
C ASN A 120 -1.96 -8.17 2.56
N LEU A 121 -1.04 -7.47 3.24
CA LEU A 121 -0.16 -8.06 4.25
C LEU A 121 -0.92 -8.49 5.51
N ILE A 122 -1.88 -7.69 5.97
CA ILE A 122 -2.81 -8.04 7.07
C ILE A 122 -3.49 -9.38 6.77
N LYS A 123 -4.08 -9.50 5.58
CA LYS A 123 -4.76 -10.72 5.12
C LYS A 123 -3.79 -11.90 5.01
N LYS A 124 -2.63 -11.69 4.39
CA LYS A 124 -1.61 -12.72 4.15
C LYS A 124 -1.06 -13.34 5.43
N TYR A 125 -0.81 -12.50 6.44
CA TYR A 125 -0.15 -12.92 7.69
C TYR A 125 -1.11 -12.97 8.88
N ASN A 126 -2.41 -12.78 8.67
CA ASN A 126 -3.43 -12.73 9.72
C ASN A 126 -3.04 -11.76 10.86
N ILE A 127 -2.65 -10.54 10.50
CA ILE A 127 -2.23 -9.50 11.44
C ILE A 127 -3.44 -8.68 11.86
N SER A 128 -3.61 -8.40 13.16
CA SER A 128 -4.60 -7.42 13.63
C SER A 128 -4.21 -6.02 13.17
N VAL A 129 -5.20 -5.17 12.86
CA VAL A 129 -4.97 -3.75 12.57
C VAL A 129 -4.25 -3.05 13.75
N ASP A 130 -4.46 -3.49 15.00
CA ASP A 130 -3.73 -2.98 16.17
C ASP A 130 -2.22 -3.20 16.08
N ASN A 131 -1.78 -4.23 15.36
CA ASN A 131 -0.37 -4.54 15.13
C ASN A 131 0.23 -3.82 13.91
N VAL A 132 -0.50 -2.90 13.29
CA VAL A 132 0.04 -1.93 12.35
C VAL A 132 0.46 -0.70 13.13
N LEU A 133 1.76 -0.47 13.23
CA LEU A 133 2.40 0.49 14.10
C LEU A 133 3.16 1.54 13.29
N ARG A 134 3.34 2.74 13.84
CA ARG A 134 4.35 3.69 13.36
C ARG A 134 5.72 3.29 13.92
N HIS A 135 6.80 3.68 13.27
CA HIS A 135 8.13 3.53 13.85
C HIS A 135 8.20 4.24 15.23
N TYR A 136 7.50 5.36 15.38
CA TYR A 136 7.35 6.07 16.65
C TYR A 136 6.81 5.19 17.77
N ASP A 137 5.79 4.39 17.50
CA ASP A 137 5.18 3.50 18.48
C ASP A 137 6.14 2.38 18.91
N VAL A 138 7.08 2.02 18.01
CA VAL A 138 8.07 0.96 18.27
C VAL A 138 9.27 1.47 19.07
N THR A 139 9.80 2.66 18.76
CA THR A 139 11.08 3.12 19.30
C THR A 139 11.08 4.55 19.87
N GLY A 140 10.03 5.32 19.64
CA GLY A 140 9.95 6.75 19.95
C GLY A 140 10.58 7.67 18.89
N LYS A 141 11.17 7.11 17.81
CA LYS A 141 11.67 7.92 16.69
C LYS A 141 10.52 8.67 16.02
N VAL A 142 10.68 9.95 15.73
CA VAL A 142 9.68 10.77 15.02
C VAL A 142 9.57 10.31 13.56
N CYS A 143 8.87 9.21 13.34
CA CYS A 143 8.67 8.56 12.04
C CYS A 143 7.37 7.72 12.04
N PRO A 144 6.46 7.90 11.07
CA PRO A 144 6.47 8.98 10.06
C PRO A 144 6.03 10.32 10.67
N GLU A 145 6.86 11.35 10.49
CA GLU A 145 6.61 12.68 11.08
C GLU A 145 5.24 13.27 10.73
N PRO A 146 4.72 13.18 9.48
CA PRO A 146 3.39 13.69 9.15
C PRO A 146 2.27 13.06 9.99
N PHE A 147 2.34 11.76 10.29
CA PHE A 147 1.35 11.03 11.09
C PHE A 147 1.50 11.24 12.60
N ILE A 148 2.63 11.79 13.05
CA ILE A 148 2.86 12.13 14.44
C ILE A 148 2.43 13.57 14.69
N ARG A 149 2.77 14.48 13.78
CA ARG A 149 2.38 15.89 13.84
C ARG A 149 0.87 16.08 13.75
N ASP A 150 0.20 15.24 12.98
CA ASP A 150 -1.26 15.23 12.84
C ASP A 150 -1.81 13.80 13.08
N GLU A 151 -2.17 13.54 14.33
CA GLU A 151 -2.73 12.26 14.77
C GLU A 151 -4.03 11.89 14.03
N LYS A 152 -4.77 12.89 13.49
CA LYS A 152 -5.99 12.61 12.70
C LYS A 152 -5.66 11.86 11.41
N GLN A 153 -4.50 12.14 10.79
CA GLN A 153 -4.07 11.40 9.59
C GLN A 153 -3.77 9.93 9.93
N TRP A 154 -3.11 9.67 11.07
CA TRP A 154 -2.86 8.31 11.53
C TRP A 154 -4.17 7.56 11.85
N ASN A 155 -5.09 8.21 12.56
CA ASN A 155 -6.38 7.61 12.88
C ASN A 155 -7.21 7.33 11.62
N ARG A 156 -7.19 8.23 10.62
CA ARG A 156 -7.80 8.00 9.30
C ARG A 156 -7.15 6.80 8.60
N PHE A 157 -5.81 6.72 8.59
CA PHE A 157 -5.08 5.58 8.02
C PHE A 157 -5.52 4.26 8.65
N LYS A 158 -5.56 4.18 9.98
CA LYS A 158 -6.01 2.99 10.73
C LYS A 158 -7.46 2.63 10.40
N LYS A 159 -8.36 3.59 10.39
CA LYS A 159 -9.77 3.38 10.03
C LYS A 159 -9.92 2.80 8.62
N LEU A 160 -9.17 3.33 7.66
CA LEU A 160 -9.21 2.84 6.27
C LEU A 160 -8.69 1.39 6.13
N LEU A 161 -7.81 0.92 7.03
CA LEU A 161 -7.40 -0.49 7.08
C LEU A 161 -8.52 -1.42 7.55
N GLU A 162 -9.42 -0.94 8.42
CA GLU A 162 -10.56 -1.71 8.95
C GLU A 162 -11.73 -1.78 7.96
N GLU A 163 -11.82 -0.81 7.05
CA GLU A 163 -12.87 -0.78 6.04
C GLU A 163 -12.74 -1.99 5.11
N LYS A 164 -13.78 -2.81 5.05
CA LYS A 164 -13.86 -3.92 4.09
C LYS A 164 -13.81 -3.34 2.68
N GLU A 165 -13.07 -3.99 1.80
CA GLU A 165 -13.23 -3.74 0.37
C GLU A 165 -14.70 -3.97 0.02
N VAL A 166 -15.34 -2.94 -0.48
CA VAL A 166 -16.66 -3.10 -1.11
C VAL A 166 -16.37 -3.92 -2.37
N GLU A 167 -16.80 -5.17 -2.37
CA GLU A 167 -16.72 -6.01 -3.56
C GLU A 167 -17.56 -5.33 -4.65
N VAL A 168 -16.87 -4.64 -5.55
CA VAL A 168 -17.53 -4.00 -6.68
C VAL A 168 -17.95 -5.10 -7.62
N ILE A 169 -19.25 -5.45 -7.59
CA ILE A 169 -19.83 -6.38 -8.55
C ILE A 169 -19.53 -5.85 -9.94
N ARG A 170 -18.83 -6.66 -10.75
CA ARG A 170 -18.52 -6.35 -12.14
C ARG A 170 -19.15 -7.38 -13.04
N TYR A 171 -19.75 -6.89 -14.11
CA TYR A 171 -20.39 -7.69 -15.15
C TYR A 171 -19.45 -7.73 -16.36
N ASN A 172 -18.97 -8.91 -16.72
CA ASN A 172 -17.99 -9.08 -17.80
C ASN A 172 -18.63 -9.42 -19.14
N ASN A 173 -19.84 -9.95 -19.12
CA ASN A 173 -20.61 -10.29 -20.31
C ASN A 173 -22.10 -9.96 -20.11
N ILE A 174 -22.87 -10.01 -21.19
CA ILE A 174 -24.30 -9.64 -21.18
C ILE A 174 -25.15 -10.56 -20.30
N ASP A 175 -24.76 -11.81 -20.13
CA ASP A 175 -25.51 -12.79 -19.34
C ASP A 175 -25.43 -12.53 -17.84
N GLU A 176 -24.33 -11.93 -17.38
CA GLU A 176 -24.15 -11.52 -15.98
C GLU A 176 -24.94 -10.28 -15.62
N ILE A 177 -25.43 -9.51 -16.62
CA ILE A 177 -26.12 -8.25 -16.37
C ILE A 177 -27.56 -8.52 -15.90
N PRO A 178 -28.00 -7.86 -14.81
CA PRO A 178 -29.38 -7.94 -14.37
C PRO A 178 -30.38 -7.52 -15.47
N GLU A 179 -31.56 -8.12 -15.47
CA GLU A 179 -32.60 -7.90 -16.53
C GLU A 179 -32.89 -6.42 -16.78
N TRP A 180 -32.90 -5.59 -15.71
CA TRP A 180 -33.19 -4.16 -15.85
C TRP A 180 -32.12 -3.40 -16.66
N GLY A 181 -30.89 -3.93 -16.76
CA GLY A 181 -29.78 -3.32 -17.50
C GLY A 181 -29.53 -3.93 -18.87
N LYS A 182 -29.93 -5.18 -19.10
CA LYS A 182 -29.61 -5.94 -20.33
C LYS A 182 -29.96 -5.20 -21.61
N LYS A 183 -31.20 -4.68 -21.71
CA LYS A 183 -31.66 -3.98 -22.91
C LYS A 183 -30.79 -2.76 -23.28
N ALA A 184 -30.37 -1.98 -22.27
CA ALA A 184 -29.54 -0.80 -22.50
C ALA A 184 -28.15 -1.17 -22.95
N VAL A 185 -27.53 -2.20 -22.33
CA VAL A 185 -26.18 -2.68 -22.69
C VAL A 185 -26.20 -3.35 -24.05
N GLN A 186 -27.22 -4.19 -24.36
CA GLN A 186 -27.35 -4.83 -25.67
C GLN A 186 -27.40 -3.79 -26.78
N LYS A 187 -28.20 -2.73 -26.61
CA LYS A 187 -28.28 -1.62 -27.56
C LYS A 187 -26.93 -0.95 -27.85
N LEU A 188 -26.05 -0.90 -26.85
CA LEU A 188 -24.67 -0.37 -27.03
C LEU A 188 -23.75 -1.39 -27.69
N ILE A 189 -23.91 -2.69 -27.41
CA ILE A 189 -23.19 -3.77 -28.11
C ILE A 189 -23.56 -3.75 -29.60
N ASP A 190 -24.85 -3.68 -29.92
CA ASP A 190 -25.38 -3.64 -31.31
C ASP A 190 -24.89 -2.41 -32.08
N LYS A 191 -24.58 -1.33 -31.38
CA LYS A 191 -23.97 -0.10 -31.92
C LYS A 191 -22.45 -0.10 -31.92
N GLU A 192 -21.80 -1.23 -31.63
CA GLU A 192 -20.34 -1.39 -31.59
C GLU A 192 -19.63 -0.39 -30.66
N ARG A 193 -20.28 -0.03 -29.53
CA ARG A 193 -19.74 0.93 -28.56
C ARG A 193 -18.75 0.31 -27.55
N PHE A 194 -18.65 -1.01 -27.51
CA PHE A 194 -17.68 -1.73 -26.71
C PHE A 194 -16.61 -2.36 -27.59
N ALA A 195 -15.33 -2.10 -27.29
CA ALA A 195 -14.21 -2.68 -28.02
C ALA A 195 -14.15 -4.22 -27.91
N GLN A 196 -14.65 -4.77 -26.80
CA GLN A 196 -14.70 -6.21 -26.52
C GLN A 196 -16.05 -6.55 -25.85
N PRO A 197 -17.10 -6.89 -26.61
CA PRO A 197 -18.44 -7.18 -26.07
C PRO A 197 -18.49 -8.35 -25.06
N ASN A 198 -17.54 -9.27 -25.14
CA ASN A 198 -17.41 -10.41 -24.22
C ASN A 198 -16.52 -10.09 -22.99
N LYS A 199 -16.11 -8.82 -22.82
CA LYS A 199 -15.23 -8.38 -21.75
C LYS A 199 -15.62 -6.97 -21.29
N LEU A 200 -16.88 -6.82 -20.86
CA LEU A 200 -17.51 -5.51 -20.62
C LEU A 200 -16.89 -4.77 -19.43
N ASP A 201 -16.50 -5.46 -18.36
CA ASP A 201 -15.96 -4.90 -17.12
C ASP A 201 -16.80 -3.76 -16.52
N LEU A 202 -18.14 -3.89 -16.56
CA LEU A 202 -19.07 -2.87 -16.05
C LEU A 202 -19.31 -3.03 -14.56
N SER A 203 -19.07 -1.96 -13.78
CA SER A 203 -19.56 -1.90 -12.40
C SER A 203 -21.07 -1.67 -12.34
N TYR A 204 -21.68 -1.94 -11.18
CA TYR A 204 -23.12 -1.66 -10.95
C TYR A 204 -23.47 -0.18 -11.22
N ASP A 205 -22.62 0.76 -10.80
CA ASP A 205 -22.86 2.19 -11.03
C ASP A 205 -22.71 2.58 -12.51
N MET A 206 -21.71 2.01 -13.21
CA MET A 206 -21.59 2.19 -14.67
C MET A 206 -22.85 1.68 -15.38
N LEU A 207 -23.38 0.53 -14.97
CA LEU A 207 -24.59 -0.02 -15.53
C LEU A 207 -25.80 0.91 -15.30
N ARG A 208 -25.95 1.47 -14.10
CA ARG A 208 -27.00 2.47 -13.80
C ARG A 208 -26.90 3.70 -14.71
N ILE A 209 -25.69 4.22 -14.91
CA ILE A 209 -25.46 5.37 -15.81
C ILE A 209 -25.85 5.01 -17.25
N ILE A 210 -25.44 3.84 -17.74
CA ILE A 210 -25.80 3.35 -19.08
C ILE A 210 -27.31 3.30 -19.26
N VAL A 211 -28.03 2.78 -18.28
CA VAL A 211 -29.51 2.71 -18.34
C VAL A 211 -30.11 4.11 -18.36
N LEU A 212 -29.66 5.02 -17.48
CA LEU A 212 -30.16 6.40 -17.42
C LEU A 212 -29.91 7.19 -18.71
N LEU A 213 -28.81 6.96 -19.40
CA LEU A 213 -28.47 7.66 -20.64
C LEU A 213 -29.14 7.06 -21.88
N ASN A 214 -29.76 5.89 -21.79
CA ASN A 214 -30.39 5.19 -22.90
C ASN A 214 -31.94 5.15 -22.82
N TYR A 215 -32.50 5.91 -21.87
CA TYR A 215 -33.94 6.14 -21.81
C TYR A 215 -34.36 7.31 -22.67
#